data_748f0944be5b7d5663a811b91d6ca3b2
#
_entry.id   748f0944be5b7d5663a811b91d6ca3b2
#
_cell.length_a   1.000
_cell.length_b   1.000
_cell.length_c   1.000
_cell.angle_alpha   90.00
_cell.angle_beta   90.00
_cell.angle_gamma   90.00
#
_symmetry.space_group_name_H-M   'P 1'
#
loop_
_entity.id
_entity.type
_entity.pdbx_description
1 polymer ?
#
loop_
_entity_poly.entity_id
_entity_poly.type
_entity_poly.pdbx_seq_one_letter_code
_entity_poly.pdbx_strand_id
1 'polypeptide(L)'
;QGMALDQALAGRPELGRWSVGIDRAARLMARDLAFTDHGMRFEVVEHDASGKPVDRGSLAVDLIGRYNVSNLLGVIGAARALGLSLDDALSACQALGPVPGRMEQVAVVPGQPLVLVDYAHTPDALEKALLALRPLARQRGGALWVLAGCGGDRDPGKRPLMATVAEREAQHVVLTSDNPRTENPVAILDQMRTGLQRPALARIEVDRAVAIAETVARAAANDVVLIAGKGHED
;
A
#
# COMPACT_ATOMS: atom_id res chain seq x y z
N GLN A 1 -12.70 -1.48 -13.33
CA GLN A 1 -13.85 -2.15 -12.66
C GLN A 1 -15.00 -1.17 -12.38
N GLY A 2 -14.78 0.01 -11.79
CA GLY A 2 -15.84 0.97 -11.47
C GLY A 2 -16.68 1.45 -12.65
N MET A 3 -16.04 1.71 -13.81
CA MET A 3 -16.75 2.13 -15.03
C MET A 3 -17.67 1.02 -15.59
N ALA A 4 -17.25 -0.25 -15.54
CA ALA A 4 -18.08 -1.37 -15.97
C ALA A 4 -19.31 -1.54 -15.08
N LEU A 5 -19.15 -1.36 -13.75
CA LEU A 5 -20.27 -1.39 -12.82
C LEU A 5 -21.22 -0.20 -13.05
N ASP A 6 -20.70 1.00 -13.28
CA ASP A 6 -21.52 2.17 -13.56
C ASP A 6 -22.35 2.00 -14.85
N GLN A 7 -21.75 1.42 -15.90
CA GLN A 7 -22.46 1.06 -17.13
C GLN A 7 -23.55 0.01 -16.90
N ALA A 8 -23.25 -1.04 -16.10
CA ALA A 8 -24.22 -2.09 -15.77
C ALA A 8 -25.42 -1.55 -14.98
N LEU A 9 -25.20 -0.51 -14.18
CA LEU A 9 -26.24 0.15 -13.37
C LEU A 9 -26.93 1.34 -14.07
N ALA A 10 -26.54 1.68 -15.30
CA ALA A 10 -27.10 2.82 -16.02
C ALA A 10 -28.61 2.71 -16.27
N GLY A 11 -29.14 1.46 -16.40
CA GLY A 11 -30.58 1.18 -16.54
C GLY A 11 -31.37 1.13 -15.22
N ARG A 12 -30.77 1.45 -14.08
CA ARG A 12 -31.37 1.35 -12.75
C ARG A 12 -31.44 2.73 -12.08
N PRO A 13 -32.30 3.64 -12.54
CA PRO A 13 -32.41 5.01 -12.03
C PRO A 13 -32.88 5.08 -10.57
N GLU A 14 -33.54 4.05 -10.07
CA GLU A 14 -33.97 3.92 -8.67
C GLU A 14 -32.82 3.75 -7.69
N LEU A 15 -31.62 3.40 -8.18
CA LEU A 15 -30.44 3.23 -7.33
C LEU A 15 -29.70 4.55 -7.14
N GLY A 16 -29.56 4.99 -5.91
CA GLY A 16 -28.67 6.10 -5.56
C GLY A 16 -27.20 5.70 -5.78
N ARG A 17 -26.52 6.34 -6.74
CA ARG A 17 -25.12 6.02 -7.08
C ARG A 17 -24.18 7.03 -6.45
N TRP A 18 -23.14 6.51 -5.80
CA TRP A 18 -22.05 7.29 -5.24
C TRP A 18 -20.74 6.89 -5.95
N SER A 19 -20.36 7.67 -6.94
CA SER A 19 -19.08 7.51 -7.60
C SER A 19 -17.97 8.17 -6.80
N VAL A 20 -16.78 7.54 -6.79
CA VAL A 20 -15.59 8.06 -6.12
C VAL A 20 -14.43 8.19 -7.08
N GLY A 21 -13.58 9.19 -6.91
CA GLY A 21 -12.43 9.42 -7.78
C GLY A 21 -11.31 10.20 -7.11
N ILE A 22 -10.08 9.90 -7.53
CA ILE A 22 -8.89 10.68 -7.17
C ILE A 22 -8.48 11.45 -8.43
N ASP A 23 -8.50 12.79 -8.37
CA ASP A 23 -8.16 13.68 -9.50
C ASP A 23 -8.98 13.41 -10.78
N ARG A 24 -10.18 12.85 -10.65
CA ARG A 24 -11.11 12.61 -11.77
C ARG A 24 -12.54 12.90 -11.34
N ALA A 25 -13.36 13.34 -12.28
CA ALA A 25 -14.76 13.64 -12.04
C ALA A 25 -15.50 12.47 -11.40
N ALA A 26 -16.11 12.72 -10.25
CA ALA A 26 -16.91 11.78 -9.48
C ALA A 26 -17.77 12.58 -8.49
N ARG A 27 -18.79 11.94 -7.91
CA ARG A 27 -19.62 12.58 -6.87
C ARG A 27 -18.78 12.93 -5.64
N LEU A 28 -17.91 12.03 -5.19
CA LEU A 28 -16.89 12.32 -4.17
C LEU A 28 -15.51 12.27 -4.82
N MET A 29 -14.78 13.36 -4.72
CA MET A 29 -13.41 13.48 -5.24
C MET A 29 -12.43 13.74 -4.11
N ALA A 30 -11.29 13.04 -4.15
CA ALA A 30 -10.11 13.46 -3.40
C ALA A 30 -9.24 14.36 -4.27
N ARG A 31 -8.76 15.47 -3.70
CA ARG A 31 -7.83 16.42 -4.29
C ARG A 31 -6.70 16.74 -3.32
N ASP A 32 -5.65 17.33 -3.83
CA ASP A 32 -4.53 17.85 -3.04
C ASP A 32 -3.92 16.79 -2.11
N LEU A 33 -3.81 15.55 -2.63
CA LEU A 33 -3.24 14.43 -1.88
C LEU A 33 -1.78 14.68 -1.57
N ALA A 34 -1.47 14.78 -0.28
CA ALA A 34 -0.12 14.89 0.25
C ALA A 34 0.19 13.75 1.20
N PHE A 35 1.37 13.14 1.07
CA PHE A 35 1.89 12.17 2.01
C PHE A 35 2.69 12.89 3.10
N THR A 36 2.61 12.36 4.32
CA THR A 36 3.38 12.82 5.48
C THR A 36 4.13 11.63 6.07
N ASP A 37 5.04 11.87 7.00
CA ASP A 37 5.76 10.80 7.70
C ASP A 37 4.85 9.90 8.55
N HIS A 38 3.64 10.35 8.84
CA HIS A 38 2.67 9.62 9.69
C HIS A 38 1.44 9.14 8.92
N GLY A 39 1.31 9.49 7.62
CA GLY A 39 0.13 9.09 6.88
C GLY A 39 -0.11 9.94 5.64
N MET A 40 -1.35 10.36 5.43
CA MET A 40 -1.73 11.20 4.30
C MET A 40 -2.82 12.19 4.66
N ARG A 41 -2.89 13.29 3.90
CA ARG A 41 -3.99 14.25 3.95
C ARG A 41 -4.46 14.57 2.54
N PHE A 42 -5.75 14.86 2.40
CA PHE A 42 -6.35 15.28 1.15
C PHE A 42 -7.65 16.03 1.40
N GLU A 43 -8.10 16.81 0.41
CA GLU A 43 -9.42 17.43 0.43
C GLU A 43 -10.43 16.44 -0.18
N VAL A 44 -11.60 16.30 0.44
CA VAL A 44 -12.76 15.59 -0.11
C VAL A 44 -13.75 16.64 -0.59
N VAL A 45 -14.14 16.57 -1.87
CA VAL A 45 -15.12 17.45 -2.48
C VAL A 45 -16.31 16.63 -2.93
N GLU A 46 -17.50 16.97 -2.43
CA GLU A 46 -18.76 16.39 -2.90
C GLU A 46 -19.36 17.26 -4.00
N HIS A 47 -19.84 16.61 -5.07
CA HIS A 47 -20.48 17.25 -6.22
C HIS A 47 -21.94 16.80 -6.33
N ASP A 48 -22.80 17.68 -6.81
CA ASP A 48 -24.16 17.34 -7.22
C ASP A 48 -24.20 16.59 -8.56
N ALA A 49 -25.42 16.28 -9.02
CA ALA A 49 -25.63 15.60 -10.29
C ALA A 49 -25.19 16.43 -11.52
N SER A 50 -25.06 17.76 -11.39
CA SER A 50 -24.57 18.64 -12.44
C SER A 50 -23.04 18.74 -12.46
N GLY A 51 -22.36 18.16 -11.48
CA GLY A 51 -20.92 18.25 -11.29
C GLY A 51 -20.46 19.52 -10.56
N LYS A 52 -21.40 20.28 -9.95
CA LYS A 52 -21.07 21.46 -9.14
C LYS A 52 -20.67 21.04 -7.73
N PRO A 53 -19.58 21.58 -7.17
CA PRO A 53 -19.24 21.37 -5.77
C PRO A 53 -20.36 21.87 -4.83
N VAL A 54 -20.79 21.01 -3.91
CA VAL A 54 -21.84 21.34 -2.94
C VAL A 54 -21.34 21.26 -1.49
N ASP A 55 -20.26 20.51 -1.26
CA ASP A 55 -19.65 20.39 0.07
C ASP A 55 -18.16 20.04 -0.05
N ARG A 56 -17.36 20.36 0.96
CA ARG A 56 -15.95 20.01 1.01
C ARG A 56 -15.44 19.93 2.45
N GLY A 57 -14.41 19.11 2.65
CA GLY A 57 -13.72 19.03 3.92
C GLY A 57 -12.35 18.39 3.77
N SER A 58 -11.47 18.62 4.73
CA SER A 58 -10.12 18.06 4.75
C SER A 58 -10.08 16.81 5.61
N LEU A 59 -9.40 15.78 5.13
CA LEU A 59 -9.18 14.53 5.86
C LEU A 59 -7.68 14.29 6.02
N ALA A 60 -7.24 14.08 7.26
CA ALA A 60 -5.91 13.62 7.61
C ALA A 60 -6.02 12.28 8.35
N VAL A 61 -5.26 11.28 7.94
CA VAL A 61 -5.32 9.91 8.50
C VAL A 61 -3.93 9.30 8.57
N ASP A 62 -3.73 8.43 9.55
CA ASP A 62 -2.49 7.66 9.73
C ASP A 62 -2.47 6.40 8.84
N LEU A 63 -2.87 6.57 7.59
CA LEU A 63 -2.87 5.53 6.56
C LEU A 63 -1.95 5.93 5.41
N ILE A 64 -1.24 4.97 4.83
CA ILE A 64 -0.32 5.19 3.72
C ILE A 64 -0.84 4.47 2.47
N GLY A 65 -0.66 5.10 1.31
CA GLY A 65 -0.99 4.52 0.01
C GLY A 65 -2.24 5.09 -0.64
N ARG A 66 -2.08 5.45 -1.92
CA ARG A 66 -3.14 6.05 -2.75
C ARG A 66 -4.42 5.18 -2.83
N TYR A 67 -4.29 3.86 -2.71
CA TYR A 67 -5.46 2.97 -2.70
C TYR A 67 -6.33 3.16 -1.45
N ASN A 68 -5.73 3.56 -0.30
CA ASN A 68 -6.49 3.88 0.91
C ASN A 68 -7.34 5.14 0.74
N VAL A 69 -6.92 6.09 -0.10
CA VAL A 69 -7.80 7.23 -0.47
C VAL A 69 -9.07 6.73 -1.13
N SER A 70 -8.98 5.78 -2.08
CA SER A 70 -10.16 5.19 -2.73
C SER A 70 -11.04 4.43 -1.74
N ASN A 71 -10.44 3.71 -0.78
CA ASN A 71 -11.15 2.98 0.26
C ASN A 71 -11.92 3.97 1.16
N LEU A 72 -11.25 5.03 1.62
CA LEU A 72 -11.86 6.08 2.46
C LEU A 72 -12.99 6.80 1.74
N LEU A 73 -12.80 7.18 0.46
CA LEU A 73 -13.88 7.77 -0.33
C LEU A 73 -15.08 6.82 -0.46
N GLY A 74 -14.84 5.50 -0.55
CA GLY A 74 -15.92 4.50 -0.54
C GLY A 74 -16.66 4.47 0.81
N VAL A 75 -15.94 4.52 1.93
CA VAL A 75 -16.52 4.59 3.28
C VAL A 75 -17.32 5.88 3.47
N ILE A 76 -16.74 7.03 3.08
CA ILE A 76 -17.42 8.34 3.14
C ILE A 76 -18.69 8.30 2.28
N GLY A 77 -18.61 7.75 1.05
CA GLY A 77 -19.77 7.62 0.17
C GLY A 77 -20.89 6.76 0.75
N ALA A 78 -20.54 5.66 1.43
CA ALA A 78 -21.51 4.84 2.14
C ALA A 78 -22.15 5.59 3.32
N ALA A 79 -21.36 6.30 4.13
CA ALA A 79 -21.86 7.11 5.24
C ALA A 79 -22.79 8.23 4.75
N ARG A 80 -22.42 8.93 3.67
CA ARG A 80 -23.28 9.94 3.01
C ARG A 80 -24.58 9.35 2.48
N ALA A 81 -24.51 8.15 1.88
CA ALA A 81 -25.71 7.45 1.40
C ALA A 81 -26.67 7.06 2.54
N LEU A 82 -26.15 6.85 3.75
CA LEU A 82 -26.92 6.59 4.96
C LEU A 82 -27.40 7.87 5.65
N GLY A 83 -27.10 9.05 5.12
CA GLY A 83 -27.62 10.34 5.61
C GLY A 83 -26.72 11.09 6.60
N LEU A 84 -25.49 10.61 6.86
CA LEU A 84 -24.53 11.36 7.68
C LEU A 84 -24.12 12.64 6.92
N SER A 85 -23.78 13.71 7.65
CA SER A 85 -23.15 14.89 7.06
C SER A 85 -21.73 14.55 6.52
N LEU A 86 -21.18 15.38 5.64
CA LEU A 86 -19.80 15.19 5.20
C LEU A 86 -18.83 15.31 6.39
N ASP A 87 -19.04 16.29 7.25
CA ASP A 87 -18.20 16.52 8.44
C ASP A 87 -18.21 15.33 9.41
N ASP A 88 -19.40 14.73 9.67
CA ASP A 88 -19.49 13.54 10.52
C ASP A 88 -18.76 12.35 9.88
N ALA A 89 -18.91 12.15 8.56
CA ALA A 89 -18.25 11.08 7.84
C ALA A 89 -16.72 11.25 7.83
N LEU A 90 -16.23 12.47 7.66
CA LEU A 90 -14.79 12.78 7.73
C LEU A 90 -14.25 12.59 9.16
N SER A 91 -14.98 13.08 10.16
CA SER A 91 -14.59 12.93 11.58
C SER A 91 -14.51 11.45 11.98
N ALA A 92 -15.44 10.61 11.53
CA ALA A 92 -15.39 9.17 11.76
C ALA A 92 -14.18 8.53 11.06
N CYS A 93 -13.83 8.98 9.85
CA CYS A 93 -12.67 8.47 9.13
C CYS A 93 -11.33 8.89 9.76
N GLN A 94 -11.23 10.05 10.43
CA GLN A 94 -10.03 10.48 11.14
C GLN A 94 -9.66 9.55 12.29
N ALA A 95 -10.63 8.89 12.89
CA ALA A 95 -10.40 7.93 13.98
C ALA A 95 -9.93 6.55 13.49
N LEU A 96 -9.86 6.32 12.17
CA LEU A 96 -9.42 5.04 11.61
C LEU A 96 -7.89 4.94 11.66
N GLY A 97 -7.40 3.93 12.36
CA GLY A 97 -6.00 3.55 12.37
C GLY A 97 -5.64 2.52 11.28
N PRO A 98 -4.36 2.27 11.08
CA PRO A 98 -3.90 1.21 10.18
C PRO A 98 -4.35 -0.16 10.68
N VAL A 99 -4.73 -1.02 9.73
CA VAL A 99 -4.98 -2.43 10.03
C VAL A 99 -3.62 -3.12 10.18
N PRO A 100 -3.38 -3.92 11.23
CA PRO A 100 -2.14 -4.66 11.40
C PRO A 100 -1.72 -5.38 10.13
N GLY A 101 -0.44 -5.21 9.73
CA GLY A 101 0.11 -5.79 8.51
C GLY A 101 -0.46 -5.24 7.19
N ARG A 102 -1.09 -4.07 7.19
CA ARG A 102 -1.58 -3.39 5.98
C ARG A 102 -0.98 -1.99 5.87
N MET A 103 0.20 -1.89 5.26
CA MET A 103 1.02 -0.67 5.26
C MET A 103 1.17 -0.09 6.67
N GLU A 104 1.28 -0.99 7.63
CA GLU A 104 1.45 -0.64 9.03
C GLU A 104 2.82 -0.03 9.23
N GLN A 105 2.84 1.18 9.76
CA GLN A 105 4.07 1.85 10.09
C GLN A 105 4.60 1.34 11.43
N VAL A 106 5.83 0.88 11.44
CA VAL A 106 6.56 0.57 12.67
C VAL A 106 6.92 1.89 13.37
N ALA A 107 6.99 1.87 14.69
CA ALA A 107 7.28 3.08 15.47
C ALA A 107 8.48 3.85 14.90
N VAL A 108 8.30 5.16 14.69
CA VAL A 108 9.35 6.03 14.15
C VAL A 108 10.39 6.28 15.23
N VAL A 109 11.64 5.94 14.92
CA VAL A 109 12.79 6.25 15.76
C VAL A 109 13.61 7.34 15.07
N PRO A 110 13.93 8.46 15.72
CA PRO A 110 14.75 9.51 15.12
C PRO A 110 16.09 8.96 14.58
N GLY A 111 16.43 9.33 13.36
CA GLY A 111 17.66 8.86 12.70
C GLY A 111 17.56 7.49 12.05
N GLN A 112 16.40 6.83 12.10
CA GLN A 112 16.14 5.56 11.43
C GLN A 112 15.27 5.76 10.17
N PRO A 113 15.31 4.81 9.21
CA PRO A 113 14.42 4.82 8.05
C PRO A 113 12.95 4.68 8.48
N LEU A 114 12.04 5.06 7.58
CA LEU A 114 10.64 4.75 7.73
C LEU A 114 10.40 3.28 7.38
N VAL A 115 9.97 2.49 8.34
CA VAL A 115 9.72 1.06 8.17
C VAL A 115 8.22 0.79 8.12
N LEU A 116 7.79 0.05 7.11
CA LEU A 116 6.40 -0.39 6.94
C LEU A 116 6.32 -1.91 6.80
N VAL A 117 5.26 -2.47 7.34
CA VAL A 117 4.93 -3.89 7.21
C VAL A 117 3.67 -4.05 6.38
N ASP A 118 3.69 -4.94 5.40
CA ASP A 118 2.53 -5.23 4.55
C ASP A 118 2.41 -6.72 4.24
N TYR A 119 1.19 -7.20 4.19
CA TYR A 119 0.86 -8.59 3.88
C TYR A 119 1.05 -8.96 2.40
N ALA A 120 1.56 -8.08 1.57
CA ALA A 120 1.78 -8.30 0.15
C ALA A 120 2.62 -9.56 -0.11
N HIS A 121 1.99 -10.64 -0.54
CA HIS A 121 2.59 -11.96 -0.77
C HIS A 121 2.31 -12.50 -2.18
N THR A 122 1.80 -11.67 -3.07
CA THR A 122 1.62 -11.94 -4.51
C THR A 122 2.33 -10.87 -5.32
N PRO A 123 2.75 -11.16 -6.57
CA PRO A 123 3.43 -10.17 -7.41
C PRO A 123 2.62 -8.88 -7.59
N ASP A 124 1.32 -8.98 -7.87
CA ASP A 124 0.43 -7.82 -8.04
C ASP A 124 0.29 -7.00 -6.75
N ALA A 125 0.16 -7.66 -5.58
CA ALA A 125 0.08 -6.96 -4.30
C ALA A 125 1.40 -6.25 -3.98
N LEU A 126 2.54 -6.92 -4.20
CA LEU A 126 3.87 -6.35 -3.97
C LEU A 126 4.13 -5.13 -4.88
N GLU A 127 3.76 -5.24 -6.16
CA GLU A 127 3.86 -4.12 -7.10
C GLU A 127 3.05 -2.92 -6.61
N LYS A 128 1.78 -3.12 -6.24
CA LYS A 128 0.91 -2.05 -5.74
C LYS A 128 1.45 -1.43 -4.45
N ALA A 129 1.98 -2.24 -3.55
CA ALA A 129 2.60 -1.77 -2.32
C ALA A 129 3.82 -0.88 -2.60
N LEU A 130 4.73 -1.32 -3.45
CA LEU A 130 5.93 -0.57 -3.81
C LEU A 130 5.60 0.71 -4.58
N LEU A 131 4.67 0.64 -5.55
CA LEU A 131 4.21 1.83 -6.28
C LEU A 131 3.55 2.87 -5.34
N ALA A 132 2.87 2.42 -4.30
CA ALA A 132 2.28 3.32 -3.30
C ALA A 132 3.34 4.03 -2.44
N LEU A 133 4.49 3.39 -2.18
CA LEU A 133 5.58 3.94 -1.36
C LEU A 133 6.60 4.79 -2.14
N ARG A 134 6.70 4.63 -3.45
CA ARG A 134 7.63 5.41 -4.29
C ARG A 134 7.50 6.94 -4.14
N PRO A 135 6.28 7.53 -4.16
CA PRO A 135 6.14 8.97 -3.95
C PRO A 135 6.66 9.42 -2.58
N LEU A 136 6.41 8.62 -1.54
CA LEU A 136 6.86 8.89 -0.19
C LEU A 136 8.39 8.85 -0.08
N ALA A 137 9.04 7.82 -0.63
CA ALA A 137 10.50 7.72 -0.65
C ALA A 137 11.13 8.91 -1.41
N ARG A 138 10.56 9.31 -2.56
CA ARG A 138 11.02 10.48 -3.32
C ARG A 138 10.84 11.78 -2.55
N GLN A 139 9.72 11.97 -1.88
CA GLN A 139 9.42 13.15 -1.07
C GLN A 139 10.42 13.28 0.10
N ARG A 140 10.82 12.17 0.71
CA ARG A 140 11.84 12.12 1.75
C ARG A 140 13.27 12.30 1.22
N GLY A 141 13.46 12.27 -0.11
CA GLY A 141 14.78 12.29 -0.74
C GLY A 141 15.61 11.02 -0.50
N GLY A 142 14.93 9.91 -0.20
CA GLY A 142 15.53 8.62 0.11
C GLY A 142 15.26 7.55 -0.95
N ALA A 143 15.85 6.38 -0.73
CA ALA A 143 15.66 5.18 -1.53
C ALA A 143 14.48 4.32 -0.98
N LEU A 144 13.89 3.50 -1.85
CA LEU A 144 12.91 2.49 -1.47
C LEU A 144 13.62 1.13 -1.37
N TRP A 145 13.52 0.52 -0.20
CA TRP A 145 14.00 -0.82 0.10
C TRP A 145 12.83 -1.79 0.19
N VAL A 146 13.04 -3.03 -0.20
CA VAL A 146 12.07 -4.10 -0.01
C VAL A 146 12.71 -5.37 0.53
N LEU A 147 12.11 -5.92 1.60
CA LEU A 147 12.36 -7.28 2.04
C LEU A 147 11.18 -8.13 1.59
N ALA A 148 11.43 -9.17 0.81
CA ALA A 148 10.41 -10.07 0.30
C ALA A 148 10.82 -11.52 0.43
N GLY A 149 9.86 -12.37 0.74
CA GLY A 149 9.99 -13.81 0.78
C GLY A 149 8.80 -14.50 0.14
N CYS A 150 8.89 -15.82 0.02
CA CYS A 150 7.78 -16.65 -0.43
C CYS A 150 7.58 -17.84 0.51
N GLY A 151 6.34 -18.17 0.80
CA GLY A 151 6.01 -19.36 1.58
C GLY A 151 6.25 -20.65 0.80
N GLY A 152 6.62 -21.72 1.53
CA GLY A 152 6.65 -23.08 1.02
C GLY A 152 5.26 -23.69 0.90
N ASP A 153 5.14 -24.83 0.21
CA ASP A 153 3.89 -25.54 -0.08
C ASP A 153 2.82 -24.63 -0.71
N ARG A 154 3.28 -23.73 -1.57
CA ARG A 154 2.47 -22.76 -2.32
C ARG A 154 2.96 -22.74 -3.77
N ASP A 155 2.24 -22.01 -4.61
CA ASP A 155 2.58 -21.85 -6.04
C ASP A 155 4.04 -21.40 -6.22
N PRO A 156 4.93 -22.28 -6.77
CA PRO A 156 6.33 -21.93 -6.99
C PRO A 156 6.50 -20.95 -8.17
N GLY A 157 5.54 -20.92 -9.10
CA GLY A 157 5.60 -20.04 -10.27
C GLY A 157 5.61 -18.56 -9.92
N LYS A 158 5.06 -18.17 -8.78
CA LYS A 158 5.08 -16.77 -8.31
C LYS A 158 6.46 -16.34 -7.77
N ARG A 159 7.36 -17.27 -7.38
CA ARG A 159 8.63 -16.96 -6.71
C ARG A 159 9.54 -16.07 -7.56
N PRO A 160 9.87 -16.43 -8.83
CA PRO A 160 10.65 -15.53 -9.67
C PRO A 160 9.91 -14.21 -9.96
N LEU A 161 8.59 -14.24 -10.11
CA LEU A 161 7.81 -13.02 -10.38
C LEU A 161 7.85 -12.02 -9.21
N MET A 162 7.86 -12.51 -7.97
CA MET A 162 8.05 -11.67 -6.77
C MET A 162 9.39 -10.94 -6.81
N ALA A 163 10.48 -11.65 -7.13
CA ALA A 163 11.81 -11.04 -7.22
C ALA A 163 11.90 -10.06 -8.40
N THR A 164 11.31 -10.38 -9.55
CA THR A 164 11.24 -9.46 -10.71
C THR A 164 10.54 -8.16 -10.34
N VAL A 165 9.41 -8.23 -9.66
CA VAL A 165 8.67 -7.03 -9.20
C VAL A 165 9.50 -6.24 -8.19
N ALA A 166 10.09 -6.91 -7.21
CA ALA A 166 10.94 -6.28 -6.21
C ALA A 166 12.08 -5.48 -6.87
N GLU A 167 12.81 -6.09 -7.82
CA GLU A 167 13.92 -5.46 -8.53
C GLU A 167 13.49 -4.29 -9.43
N ARG A 168 12.31 -4.39 -10.04
CA ARG A 168 11.78 -3.34 -10.91
C ARG A 168 11.32 -2.12 -10.13
N GLU A 169 10.71 -2.31 -8.96
CA GLU A 169 10.00 -1.27 -8.23
C GLU A 169 10.79 -0.66 -7.08
N ALA A 170 11.83 -1.32 -6.56
CA ALA A 170 12.66 -0.82 -5.46
C ALA A 170 14.11 -0.61 -5.89
N GLN A 171 14.82 0.30 -5.20
CA GLN A 171 16.25 0.52 -5.41
C GLN A 171 17.10 -0.55 -4.71
N HIS A 172 16.63 -1.07 -3.59
CA HIS A 172 17.34 -2.09 -2.82
C HIS A 172 16.42 -3.28 -2.55
N VAL A 173 16.91 -4.47 -2.89
CA VAL A 173 16.16 -5.72 -2.75
C VAL A 173 16.87 -6.65 -1.77
N VAL A 174 16.12 -7.14 -0.81
CA VAL A 174 16.54 -8.19 0.11
C VAL A 174 15.56 -9.36 -0.02
N LEU A 175 16.05 -10.51 -0.47
CA LEU A 175 15.29 -11.75 -0.48
C LEU A 175 15.58 -12.51 0.80
N THR A 176 14.53 -12.90 1.51
CA THR A 176 14.65 -13.59 2.79
C THR A 176 13.58 -14.68 2.93
N SER A 177 13.72 -15.57 3.90
CA SER A 177 12.69 -16.57 4.11
C SER A 177 11.38 -15.93 4.61
N ASP A 178 10.30 -16.58 4.25
CA ASP A 178 8.99 -16.39 4.84
C ASP A 178 8.64 -17.68 5.59
N ASN A 179 7.42 -18.14 5.58
CA ASN A 179 7.05 -19.43 6.19
C ASN A 179 7.40 -20.59 5.23
N PRO A 180 8.53 -21.31 5.42
CA PRO A 180 8.97 -22.33 4.46
C PRO A 180 8.16 -23.63 4.54
N ARG A 181 7.39 -23.84 5.60
CA ARG A 181 6.63 -25.07 5.88
C ARG A 181 7.52 -26.31 5.74
N THR A 182 7.20 -27.23 4.79
CA THR A 182 7.96 -28.46 4.58
C THR A 182 9.12 -28.28 3.59
N GLU A 183 9.20 -27.15 2.87
CA GLU A 183 10.25 -26.90 1.89
C GLU A 183 11.54 -26.33 2.53
N ASN A 184 12.67 -26.58 1.87
CA ASN A 184 13.93 -25.96 2.25
C ASN A 184 13.90 -24.45 1.90
N PRO A 185 14.11 -23.55 2.89
CA PRO A 185 14.07 -22.11 2.64
C PRO A 185 15.12 -21.63 1.63
N VAL A 186 16.29 -22.26 1.57
CA VAL A 186 17.34 -21.92 0.57
C VAL A 186 16.84 -22.22 -0.83
N ALA A 187 16.17 -23.36 -1.05
CA ALA A 187 15.62 -23.73 -2.35
C ALA A 187 14.54 -22.75 -2.82
N ILE A 188 13.71 -22.22 -1.89
CA ILE A 188 12.72 -21.19 -2.20
C ILE A 188 13.42 -19.90 -2.66
N LEU A 189 14.47 -19.47 -1.94
CA LEU A 189 15.25 -18.28 -2.29
C LEU A 189 15.99 -18.42 -3.62
N ASP A 190 16.54 -19.61 -3.92
CA ASP A 190 17.16 -19.89 -5.20
C ASP A 190 16.16 -19.75 -6.36
N GLN A 191 14.92 -20.23 -6.18
CA GLN A 191 13.87 -20.05 -7.17
C GLN A 191 13.47 -18.57 -7.32
N MET A 192 13.39 -17.81 -6.23
CA MET A 192 13.15 -16.36 -6.31
C MET A 192 14.28 -15.67 -7.07
N ARG A 193 15.53 -16.02 -6.79
CA ARG A 193 16.73 -15.45 -7.44
C ARG A 193 16.69 -15.56 -8.96
N THR A 194 16.09 -16.61 -9.53
CA THR A 194 15.98 -16.76 -10.98
C THR A 194 15.18 -15.65 -11.66
N GLY A 195 14.37 -14.91 -10.92
CA GLY A 195 13.62 -13.76 -11.44
C GLY A 195 14.37 -12.44 -11.47
N LEU A 196 15.59 -12.40 -10.91
CA LEU A 196 16.42 -11.18 -10.90
C LEU A 196 17.22 -11.06 -12.20
N GLN A 197 17.24 -9.85 -12.76
CA GLN A 197 18.10 -9.51 -13.89
C GLN A 197 19.54 -9.16 -13.45
N ARG A 198 19.66 -8.61 -12.22
CA ARG A 198 20.93 -8.19 -11.63
C ARG A 198 21.11 -8.83 -10.24
N PRO A 199 21.23 -10.16 -10.16
CA PRO A 199 21.24 -10.88 -8.88
C PRO A 199 22.39 -10.47 -7.94
N ALA A 200 23.47 -9.88 -8.47
CA ALA A 200 24.56 -9.36 -7.67
C ALA A 200 24.21 -8.09 -6.87
N LEU A 201 23.14 -7.39 -7.22
CA LEU A 201 22.68 -6.19 -6.53
C LEU A 201 21.63 -6.51 -5.43
N ALA A 202 21.04 -7.70 -5.47
CA ALA A 202 20.11 -8.14 -4.44
C ALA A 202 20.87 -8.86 -3.32
N ARG A 203 20.50 -8.56 -2.09
CA ARG A 203 20.96 -9.34 -0.94
C ARG A 203 20.08 -10.55 -0.76
N ILE A 204 20.67 -11.68 -0.39
CA ILE A 204 19.96 -12.89 0.00
C ILE A 204 20.38 -13.23 1.43
N GLU A 205 19.42 -13.29 2.35
CA GLU A 205 19.63 -13.65 3.74
C GLU A 205 18.50 -14.56 4.18
N VAL A 206 18.82 -15.80 4.56
CA VAL A 206 17.82 -16.82 4.94
C VAL A 206 17.14 -16.45 6.24
N ASP A 207 17.92 -16.00 7.23
CA ASP A 207 17.38 -15.58 8.52
C ASP A 207 16.68 -14.23 8.36
N ARG A 208 15.36 -14.26 8.51
CA ARG A 208 14.54 -13.05 8.33
C ARG A 208 14.81 -11.98 9.39
N ALA A 209 15.10 -12.38 10.63
CA ALA A 209 15.39 -11.43 11.69
C ALA A 209 16.72 -10.70 11.41
N VAL A 210 17.73 -11.44 10.96
CA VAL A 210 19.00 -10.88 10.51
C VAL A 210 18.80 -9.97 9.29
N ALA A 211 18.03 -10.42 8.30
CA ALA A 211 17.71 -9.62 7.11
C ALA A 211 17.06 -8.27 7.47
N ILE A 212 16.09 -8.27 8.38
CA ILE A 212 15.40 -7.05 8.84
C ILE A 212 16.40 -6.14 9.57
N ALA A 213 17.10 -6.66 10.59
CA ALA A 213 18.01 -5.88 11.40
C ALA A 213 19.10 -5.18 10.56
N GLU A 214 19.72 -5.92 9.64
CA GLU A 214 20.77 -5.37 8.80
C GLU A 214 20.23 -4.42 7.72
N THR A 215 19.01 -4.63 7.22
CA THR A 215 18.40 -3.68 6.29
C THR A 215 18.13 -2.35 6.98
N VAL A 216 17.52 -2.39 8.17
CA VAL A 216 17.26 -1.16 8.94
C VAL A 216 18.56 -0.44 9.32
N ALA A 217 19.61 -1.18 9.68
CA ALA A 217 20.91 -0.62 10.02
C ALA A 217 21.64 0.03 8.83
N ARG A 218 21.38 -0.43 7.60
CA ARG A 218 22.02 0.07 6.37
C ARG A 218 21.25 1.18 5.69
N ALA A 219 19.93 1.21 5.84
CA ALA A 219 19.09 2.21 5.24
C ALA A 219 19.32 3.57 5.91
N ALA A 220 19.35 4.62 5.12
CA ALA A 220 19.49 5.98 5.61
C ALA A 220 18.18 6.47 6.27
N ALA A 221 18.27 7.48 7.13
CA ALA A 221 17.11 8.02 7.87
C ALA A 221 15.98 8.53 6.95
N ASN A 222 16.29 8.93 5.73
CA ASN A 222 15.31 9.37 4.74
C ASN A 222 14.80 8.24 3.83
N ASP A 223 15.33 7.03 3.97
CA ASP A 223 14.86 5.87 3.21
C ASP A 223 13.50 5.34 3.71
N VAL A 224 12.85 4.58 2.84
CA VAL A 224 11.61 3.85 3.15
C VAL A 224 11.88 2.36 2.96
N VAL A 225 11.56 1.56 3.97
CA VAL A 225 11.75 0.12 3.99
C VAL A 225 10.40 -0.58 4.05
N LEU A 226 10.10 -1.41 3.05
CA LEU A 226 8.92 -2.28 3.06
C LEU A 226 9.32 -3.70 3.48
N ILE A 227 8.74 -4.20 4.56
CA ILE A 227 8.80 -5.60 4.97
C ILE A 227 7.53 -6.28 4.46
N ALA A 228 7.65 -7.03 3.36
CA ALA A 228 6.52 -7.65 2.67
C ALA A 228 6.31 -9.12 3.10
N GLY A 229 5.06 -9.59 3.02
CA GLY A 229 4.68 -10.99 3.25
C GLY A 229 4.30 -11.32 4.70
N LYS A 230 4.40 -10.38 5.61
CA LYS A 230 3.97 -10.54 7.02
C LYS A 230 2.88 -9.53 7.36
N GLY A 231 1.90 -9.95 8.12
CA GLY A 231 0.80 -9.08 8.51
C GLY A 231 0.30 -9.34 9.93
N HIS A 232 -0.12 -10.54 10.21
CA HIS A 232 -0.76 -10.93 11.48
C HIS A 232 -0.22 -12.26 12.04
N GLU A 233 0.83 -12.77 11.45
CA GLU A 233 1.51 -13.98 11.90
C GLU A 233 2.56 -13.61 12.95
N ASP A 234 2.56 -14.35 14.05
CA ASP A 234 3.55 -14.27 15.15
C ASP A 234 4.93 -14.75 14.70
#